data_e5767187630b3730bd6435c727ae2412
#
_entry.id   e5767187630b3730bd6435c727ae2412
#
_cell.length_a   1.000
_cell.length_b   1.000
_cell.length_c   1.000
_cell.angle_alpha   90.00
_cell.angle_beta   90.00
_cell.angle_gamma   90.00
#
_symmetry.space_group_name_H-M   'P 1'
#
loop_
_entity.id
_entity.type
_entity.pdbx_description
1 polymer ?
#
loop_
_entity_poly.entity_id
_entity_poly.type
_entity_poly.pdbx_seq_one_letter_code
_entity_poly.pdbx_strand_id
1 'polypeptide(L)'
;MDLKNKGMLVVFSGPSGCGKDTVLDKIKEKGYVFDKTVSVTTRAMRDGEINGVDYYFVSKEEFLEKIKNNEFVEYTEYSGNYYGTLKSEIENRVSKGGCVLLKIEVEGAENIKKAFNEAVSIFIFPPSKEALKNRLLGRGTETEESFNIRYNTALKEMAKAPQYDYVVINDNVDLCAETVCGILNAEKTKYLRMQTIIDEILNK
;
A
#
# COMPACT_ATOMS: atom_id res chain seq x y z
N MET A 1 -7.56 -14.06 -27.09
CA MET A 1 -6.64 -14.81 -26.21
C MET A 1 -6.50 -13.98 -24.92
N ASP A 2 -7.07 -14.45 -23.82
CA ASP A 2 -6.99 -13.73 -22.54
C ASP A 2 -5.65 -14.11 -21.86
N LEU A 3 -4.55 -13.55 -22.35
CA LEU A 3 -3.22 -13.74 -21.79
C LEU A 3 -3.15 -12.99 -20.48
N LYS A 4 -3.27 -13.71 -19.34
CA LYS A 4 -3.23 -13.10 -18.02
C LYS A 4 -1.81 -13.07 -17.49
N ASN A 5 -1.25 -11.87 -17.35
CA ASN A 5 -0.02 -11.65 -16.60
C ASN A 5 -0.17 -12.08 -15.14
N LYS A 6 0.91 -12.52 -14.51
CA LYS A 6 0.96 -12.61 -13.05
C LYS A 6 0.68 -11.22 -12.48
N GLY A 7 -0.27 -11.12 -11.57
CA GLY A 7 -0.62 -9.88 -10.90
C GLY A 7 0.53 -9.28 -10.09
N MET A 8 0.30 -8.12 -9.51
CA MET A 8 1.32 -7.35 -8.80
C MET A 8 0.80 -6.85 -7.45
N LEU A 9 1.57 -7.06 -6.39
CA LEU A 9 1.40 -6.38 -5.11
C LEU A 9 2.34 -5.17 -5.07
N VAL A 10 1.79 -3.99 -4.80
CA VAL A 10 2.52 -2.74 -4.66
C VAL A 10 2.40 -2.24 -3.22
N VAL A 11 3.52 -2.06 -2.56
CA VAL A 11 3.64 -1.38 -1.27
C VAL A 11 3.95 0.09 -1.54
N PHE A 12 3.00 0.96 -1.20
CA PHE A 12 3.11 2.39 -1.40
C PHE A 12 3.23 3.09 -0.06
N SER A 13 4.44 3.55 0.27
CA SER A 13 4.78 4.08 1.58
C SER A 13 5.56 5.39 1.50
N GLY A 14 5.92 5.94 2.64
CA GLY A 14 6.65 7.18 2.80
C GLY A 14 6.27 7.87 4.10
N PRO A 15 7.01 8.88 4.54
CA PRO A 15 6.79 9.53 5.83
C PRO A 15 5.43 10.24 5.90
N SER A 16 4.95 10.48 7.12
CA SER A 16 3.80 11.35 7.34
C SER A 16 4.06 12.72 6.70
N GLY A 17 3.07 13.27 5.97
CA GLY A 17 3.20 14.57 5.30
C GLY A 17 3.92 14.56 3.95
N CYS A 18 4.39 13.42 3.42
CA CYS A 18 5.05 13.38 2.11
C CYS A 18 4.09 13.48 0.91
N GLY A 19 2.76 13.45 1.12
CA GLY A 19 1.76 13.62 0.05
C GLY A 19 1.31 12.34 -0.64
N LYS A 20 1.41 11.18 0.00
CA LYS A 20 0.99 9.86 -0.55
C LYS A 20 -0.43 9.87 -1.14
N ASP A 21 -1.39 10.46 -0.43
CA ASP A 21 -2.79 10.47 -0.88
C ASP A 21 -2.94 11.26 -2.18
N THR A 22 -2.38 12.47 -2.22
CA THR A 22 -2.43 13.34 -3.40
C THR A 22 -1.77 12.68 -4.63
N VAL A 23 -0.61 12.03 -4.44
CA VAL A 23 0.06 11.30 -5.52
C VAL A 23 -0.79 10.12 -5.99
N LEU A 24 -1.40 9.36 -5.06
CA LEU A 24 -2.24 8.22 -5.40
C LEU A 24 -3.49 8.64 -6.16
N ASP A 25 -4.11 9.75 -5.79
CA ASP A 25 -5.27 10.27 -6.51
C ASP A 25 -4.89 10.72 -7.93
N LYS A 26 -3.72 11.34 -8.11
CA LYS A 26 -3.18 11.66 -9.43
C LYS A 26 -2.90 10.43 -10.28
N ILE A 27 -2.38 9.35 -9.70
CA ILE A 27 -2.16 8.08 -10.39
C ILE A 27 -3.50 7.51 -10.90
N LYS A 28 -4.57 7.59 -10.09
CA LYS A 28 -5.92 7.17 -10.49
C LYS A 28 -6.48 8.05 -11.60
N GLU A 29 -6.31 9.38 -11.52
CA GLU A 29 -6.70 10.32 -12.59
C GLU A 29 -6.03 10.00 -13.94
N LYS A 30 -4.81 9.45 -13.92
CA LYS A 30 -4.09 8.95 -15.11
C LYS A 30 -4.60 7.59 -15.62
N GLY A 31 -5.68 7.07 -15.06
CA GLY A 31 -6.34 5.83 -15.50
C GLY A 31 -5.80 4.55 -14.87
N TYR A 32 -4.94 4.62 -13.85
CA TYR A 32 -4.52 3.43 -13.12
C TYR A 32 -5.61 2.97 -12.16
N VAL A 33 -5.98 1.71 -12.31
CA VAL A 33 -6.93 1.02 -11.43
C VAL A 33 -6.16 0.02 -10.58
N PHE A 34 -6.42 0.07 -9.28
CA PHE A 34 -5.88 -0.91 -8.32
C PHE A 34 -7.03 -1.75 -7.78
N ASP A 35 -6.78 -3.05 -7.63
CA ASP A 35 -7.73 -3.96 -7.02
C ASP A 35 -7.83 -3.65 -5.51
N LYS A 36 -9.03 -3.31 -5.07
CA LYS A 36 -9.30 -3.04 -3.66
C LYS A 36 -9.36 -4.36 -2.90
N THR A 37 -8.53 -4.50 -1.88
CA THR A 37 -8.66 -5.59 -0.91
C THR A 37 -9.82 -5.33 0.03
N VAL A 38 -10.48 -6.39 0.46
CA VAL A 38 -11.51 -6.33 1.50
C VAL A 38 -10.85 -6.62 2.84
N SER A 39 -10.84 -5.63 3.73
CA SER A 39 -10.28 -5.78 5.08
C SER A 39 -11.23 -6.53 6.00
N VAL A 40 -10.68 -7.20 7.00
CA VAL A 40 -11.43 -7.81 8.11
C VAL A 40 -11.59 -6.78 9.22
N THR A 41 -12.74 -6.76 9.87
CA THR A 41 -12.98 -5.91 11.05
C THR A 41 -13.84 -6.58 12.11
N THR A 42 -13.60 -6.21 13.38
CA THR A 42 -14.45 -6.61 14.50
C THR A 42 -15.54 -5.59 14.82
N ARG A 43 -15.55 -4.47 14.10
CA ARG A 43 -16.62 -3.47 14.22
C ARG A 43 -17.94 -4.06 13.72
N ALA A 44 -19.01 -3.78 14.43
CA ALA A 44 -20.35 -4.14 13.92
C ALA A 44 -20.63 -3.50 12.55
N MET A 45 -21.29 -4.27 11.70
CA MET A 45 -21.73 -3.82 10.38
C MET A 45 -22.74 -2.67 10.53
N ARG A 46 -22.60 -1.63 9.72
CA ARG A 46 -23.55 -0.50 9.66
C ARG A 46 -24.62 -0.75 8.63
N ASP A 47 -25.71 0.01 8.74
CA ASP A 47 -26.77 -0.03 7.71
C ASP A 47 -26.21 0.34 6.33
N GLY A 48 -26.52 -0.51 5.35
CA GLY A 48 -26.04 -0.34 3.97
C GLY A 48 -24.69 -0.95 3.65
N GLU A 49 -23.91 -1.41 4.64
CA GLU A 49 -22.68 -2.16 4.40
C GLU A 49 -22.97 -3.63 4.04
N ILE A 50 -22.12 -4.23 3.22
CA ILE A 50 -22.26 -5.61 2.74
C ILE A 50 -21.01 -6.41 3.17
N ASN A 51 -21.25 -7.52 3.88
CA ASN A 51 -20.16 -8.43 4.29
C ASN A 51 -19.47 -9.04 3.06
N GLY A 52 -18.13 -9.00 3.08
CA GLY A 52 -17.31 -9.48 1.95
C GLY A 52 -17.16 -8.47 0.80
N VAL A 53 -17.78 -7.29 0.91
CA VAL A 53 -17.66 -6.18 -0.05
C VAL A 53 -17.02 -4.96 0.60
N ASP A 54 -17.62 -4.48 1.68
CA ASP A 54 -17.07 -3.34 2.43
C ASP A 54 -16.00 -3.80 3.42
N TYR A 55 -16.33 -4.83 4.19
CA TYR A 55 -15.44 -5.53 5.11
C TYR A 55 -15.85 -7.00 5.22
N TYR A 56 -14.95 -7.86 5.70
CA TYR A 56 -15.29 -9.12 6.34
C TYR A 56 -15.52 -8.83 7.82
N PHE A 57 -16.79 -8.86 8.25
CA PHE A 57 -17.17 -8.61 9.63
C PHE A 57 -17.06 -9.92 10.43
N VAL A 58 -16.21 -9.93 11.44
CA VAL A 58 -15.92 -11.11 12.27
C VAL A 58 -16.01 -10.79 13.76
N SER A 59 -16.11 -11.79 14.63
CA SER A 59 -16.01 -11.61 16.06
C SER A 59 -14.57 -11.24 16.49
N LYS A 60 -14.43 -10.71 17.69
CA LYS A 60 -13.10 -10.42 18.27
C LYS A 60 -12.28 -11.69 18.43
N GLU A 61 -12.92 -12.77 18.85
CA GLU A 61 -12.32 -14.09 19.04
C GLU A 61 -11.76 -14.64 17.72
N GLU A 62 -12.57 -14.59 16.65
CA GLU A 62 -12.14 -15.01 15.30
C GLU A 62 -10.97 -14.15 14.78
N PHE A 63 -11.00 -12.84 15.04
CA PHE A 63 -9.90 -11.96 14.63
C PHE A 63 -8.60 -12.32 15.36
N LEU A 64 -8.67 -12.52 16.67
CA LEU A 64 -7.51 -12.91 17.49
C LEU A 64 -6.96 -14.29 17.12
N GLU A 65 -7.83 -15.23 16.71
CA GLU A 65 -7.40 -16.53 16.18
C GLU A 65 -6.63 -16.36 14.87
N LYS A 66 -7.12 -15.53 13.96
CA LYS A 66 -6.41 -15.17 12.71
C LYS A 66 -5.04 -14.53 12.96
N ILE A 67 -4.90 -13.71 14.01
CA ILE A 67 -3.59 -13.18 14.43
C ILE A 67 -2.66 -14.33 14.84
N LYS A 68 -3.12 -15.28 15.69
CA LYS A 68 -2.32 -16.43 16.12
C LYS A 68 -1.85 -17.28 14.94
N ASN A 69 -2.71 -17.44 13.94
CA ASN A 69 -2.43 -18.21 12.73
C ASN A 69 -1.57 -17.44 11.72
N ASN A 70 -1.16 -16.19 12.04
CA ASN A 70 -0.36 -15.34 11.15
C ASN A 70 -1.02 -15.13 9.76
N GLU A 71 -2.36 -15.02 9.73
CA GLU A 71 -3.13 -14.85 8.50
C GLU A 71 -3.11 -13.42 7.96
N PHE A 72 -2.87 -12.42 8.82
CA PHE A 72 -2.83 -11.02 8.40
C PHE A 72 -1.48 -10.61 7.83
N VAL A 73 -1.53 -9.73 6.83
CA VAL A 73 -0.37 -8.97 6.33
C VAL A 73 -0.05 -7.82 7.28
N GLU A 74 -1.11 -7.13 7.69
CA GLU A 74 -1.08 -6.04 8.64
C GLU A 74 -2.40 -6.01 9.41
N TYR A 75 -2.36 -5.52 10.63
CA TYR A 75 -3.56 -5.22 11.42
C TYR A 75 -3.29 -4.10 12.41
N THR A 76 -4.36 -3.43 12.83
CA THR A 76 -4.32 -2.36 13.82
C THR A 76 -5.56 -2.42 14.70
N GLU A 77 -5.47 -1.84 15.89
CA GLU A 77 -6.62 -1.56 16.74
C GLU A 77 -6.93 -0.06 16.71
N TYR A 78 -8.17 0.27 16.40
CA TYR A 78 -8.66 1.64 16.38
C TYR A 78 -10.05 1.75 17.03
N SER A 79 -10.21 2.65 18.00
CA SER A 79 -11.46 2.86 18.72
C SER A 79 -12.09 1.56 19.27
N GLY A 80 -11.26 0.66 19.83
CA GLY A 80 -11.69 -0.61 20.42
C GLY A 80 -12.07 -1.71 19.42
N ASN A 81 -11.90 -1.49 18.14
CA ASN A 81 -12.10 -2.47 17.07
C ASN A 81 -10.81 -2.77 16.34
N TYR A 82 -10.68 -4.01 15.89
CA TYR A 82 -9.58 -4.45 15.04
C TYR A 82 -9.91 -4.28 13.56
N TYR A 83 -8.88 -4.00 12.78
CA TYR A 83 -8.92 -3.91 11.31
C TYR A 83 -7.66 -4.56 10.77
N GLY A 84 -7.77 -5.35 9.70
CA GLY A 84 -6.60 -5.99 9.11
C GLY A 84 -6.84 -6.50 7.70
N THR A 85 -5.76 -6.73 6.96
CA THR A 85 -5.79 -7.25 5.60
C THR A 85 -5.21 -8.68 5.59
N LEU A 86 -6.01 -9.64 5.08
CA LEU A 86 -5.58 -11.04 4.99
C LEU A 86 -4.58 -11.24 3.86
N LYS A 87 -3.58 -12.12 4.10
CA LYS A 87 -2.64 -12.59 3.08
C LYS A 87 -3.37 -13.26 1.91
N SER A 88 -4.34 -14.12 2.22
CA SER A 88 -5.15 -14.83 1.23
C SER A 88 -5.95 -13.91 0.31
N GLU A 89 -6.41 -12.76 0.79
CA GLU A 89 -7.11 -11.77 -0.02
C GLU A 89 -6.18 -11.17 -1.09
N ILE A 90 -4.95 -10.86 -0.71
CA ILE A 90 -3.92 -10.36 -1.63
C ILE A 90 -3.54 -11.44 -2.65
N GLU A 91 -3.23 -12.65 -2.17
CA GLU A 91 -2.83 -13.78 -3.01
C GLU A 91 -3.89 -14.11 -4.06
N ASN A 92 -5.17 -14.13 -3.66
CA ASN A 92 -6.30 -14.38 -4.56
C ASN A 92 -6.39 -13.33 -5.68
N ARG A 93 -6.14 -12.05 -5.39
CA ARG A 93 -6.20 -10.98 -6.39
C ARG A 93 -4.99 -11.00 -7.31
N VAL A 94 -3.81 -11.16 -6.74
CA VAL A 94 -2.56 -11.24 -7.50
C VAL A 94 -2.53 -12.47 -8.41
N SER A 95 -3.03 -13.64 -7.95
CA SER A 95 -3.11 -14.85 -8.77
C SER A 95 -4.04 -14.71 -9.98
N LYS A 96 -5.06 -13.82 -9.89
CA LYS A 96 -5.98 -13.51 -10.99
C LYS A 96 -5.46 -12.43 -11.95
N GLY A 97 -4.20 -12.01 -11.81
CA GLY A 97 -3.60 -10.96 -12.64
C GLY A 97 -3.87 -9.54 -12.15
N GLY A 98 -4.46 -9.39 -10.96
CA GLY A 98 -4.79 -8.10 -10.38
C GLY A 98 -3.57 -7.29 -9.93
N CYS A 99 -3.73 -5.98 -9.85
CA CYS A 99 -2.75 -5.05 -9.28
C CYS A 99 -3.27 -4.52 -7.95
N VAL A 100 -2.77 -5.08 -6.85
CA VAL A 100 -3.13 -4.66 -5.50
C VAL A 100 -2.16 -3.60 -5.01
N LEU A 101 -2.68 -2.46 -4.54
CA LEU A 101 -1.86 -1.43 -3.91
C LEU A 101 -2.22 -1.32 -2.43
N LEU A 102 -1.21 -1.51 -1.59
CA LEU A 102 -1.29 -1.29 -0.14
C LEU A 102 -0.61 0.03 0.21
N LYS A 103 -1.42 1.01 0.60
CA LYS A 103 -0.93 2.26 1.20
C LYS A 103 -0.75 2.02 2.70
N ILE A 104 0.48 1.88 3.13
CA ILE A 104 0.82 1.51 4.51
C ILE A 104 1.90 2.39 5.11
N GLU A 105 1.96 2.39 6.43
CA GLU A 105 3.03 3.02 7.19
C GLU A 105 4.37 2.28 6.98
N VAL A 106 5.46 2.99 7.22
CA VAL A 106 6.82 2.47 6.94
C VAL A 106 7.14 1.20 7.71
N GLU A 107 6.68 1.08 8.95
CA GLU A 107 6.88 -0.12 9.77
C GLU A 107 6.16 -1.36 9.20
N GLY A 108 4.98 -1.17 8.61
CA GLY A 108 4.22 -2.27 7.98
C GLY A 108 4.84 -2.77 6.69
N ALA A 109 5.55 -1.92 5.95
CA ALA A 109 6.13 -2.24 4.65
C ALA A 109 7.14 -3.41 4.71
N GLU A 110 7.98 -3.44 5.74
CA GLU A 110 8.98 -4.50 5.94
C GLU A 110 8.32 -5.87 6.13
N ASN A 111 7.22 -5.93 6.89
CA ASN A 111 6.48 -7.17 7.12
C ASN A 111 5.85 -7.71 5.84
N ILE A 112 5.33 -6.80 4.99
CA ILE A 112 4.77 -7.20 3.70
C ILE A 112 5.87 -7.71 2.77
N LYS A 113 7.02 -7.04 2.71
CA LYS A 113 8.13 -7.48 1.88
C LYS A 113 8.68 -8.86 2.30
N LYS A 114 8.66 -9.17 3.61
CA LYS A 114 9.01 -10.51 4.13
C LYS A 114 7.97 -11.57 3.76
N ALA A 115 6.68 -11.23 3.79
CA ALA A 115 5.59 -12.15 3.44
C ALA A 115 5.46 -12.35 1.91
N PHE A 116 5.75 -11.31 1.13
CA PHE A 116 5.64 -11.26 -0.32
C PHE A 116 6.94 -10.70 -0.92
N ASN A 117 7.93 -11.54 -1.12
CA ASN A 117 9.26 -11.14 -1.62
C ASN A 117 9.21 -10.48 -3.01
N GLU A 118 8.18 -10.77 -3.82
CA GLU A 118 7.95 -10.18 -5.14
C GLU A 118 7.14 -8.87 -5.10
N ALA A 119 6.73 -8.40 -3.91
CA ALA A 119 6.04 -7.14 -3.78
C ALA A 119 6.95 -5.99 -4.23
N VAL A 120 6.39 -5.09 -5.02
CA VAL A 120 7.08 -3.89 -5.49
C VAL A 120 6.90 -2.80 -4.45
N SER A 121 7.97 -2.35 -3.83
CA SER A 121 7.94 -1.32 -2.79
C SER A 121 8.38 0.04 -3.32
N ILE A 122 7.50 1.04 -3.17
CA ILE A 122 7.71 2.41 -3.62
C ILE A 122 7.64 3.34 -2.43
N PHE A 123 8.70 4.11 -2.20
CA PHE A 123 8.78 5.10 -1.16
C PHE A 123 8.61 6.51 -1.72
N ILE A 124 7.60 7.23 -1.26
CA ILE A 124 7.42 8.63 -1.62
C ILE A 124 8.21 9.50 -0.66
N PHE A 125 9.16 10.24 -1.20
CA PHE A 125 10.11 11.04 -0.44
C PHE A 125 9.81 12.53 -0.61
N PRO A 126 9.81 13.35 0.45
CA PRO A 126 9.67 14.80 0.32
C PRO A 126 10.93 15.41 -0.34
N PRO A 127 10.83 16.54 -1.08
CA PRO A 127 11.96 17.13 -1.77
C PRO A 127 13.03 17.69 -0.81
N SER A 128 12.62 18.06 0.42
CA SER A 128 13.51 18.53 1.47
C SER A 128 12.87 18.35 2.85
N LYS A 129 13.70 18.43 3.90
CA LYS A 129 13.22 18.45 5.29
C LYS A 129 12.36 19.70 5.56
N GLU A 130 12.65 20.80 4.90
CA GLU A 130 11.89 22.03 5.03
C GLU A 130 10.50 21.92 4.39
N ALA A 131 10.42 21.35 3.19
CA ALA A 131 9.13 21.04 2.55
C ALA A 131 8.28 20.11 3.40
N LEU A 132 8.88 19.09 4.02
CA LEU A 132 8.19 18.20 4.95
C LEU A 132 7.65 18.97 6.16
N LYS A 133 8.48 19.81 6.77
CA LYS A 133 8.09 20.66 7.90
C LYS A 133 6.88 21.52 7.56
N ASN A 134 6.95 22.21 6.44
CA ASN A 134 5.86 23.09 5.98
C ASN A 134 4.56 22.32 5.71
N ARG A 135 4.65 21.13 5.11
CA ARG A 135 3.49 20.27 4.85
C ARG A 135 2.87 19.71 6.13
N LEU A 136 3.66 19.45 7.17
CA LEU A 136 3.16 19.03 8.47
C LEU A 136 2.45 20.18 9.20
N LEU A 137 3.01 21.40 9.18
CA LEU A 137 2.42 22.59 9.80
C LEU A 137 1.13 23.03 9.11
N GLY A 138 1.04 22.88 7.80
CA GLY A 138 -0.11 23.36 6.99
C GLY A 138 -1.46 22.68 7.30
N ARG A 139 -1.52 21.66 8.15
CA ARG A 139 -2.77 21.02 8.59
C ARG A 139 -3.52 21.78 9.71
N GLY A 140 -2.91 22.80 10.32
CA GLY A 140 -3.59 23.83 11.13
C GLY A 140 -4.18 23.41 12.48
N THR A 141 -4.04 22.14 12.90
CA THR A 141 -4.68 21.60 14.12
C THR A 141 -3.70 21.11 15.17
N GLU A 142 -2.41 21.43 15.05
CA GLU A 142 -1.37 20.80 15.86
C GLU A 142 -0.79 21.74 16.91
N THR A 143 -0.58 21.19 18.10
CA THR A 143 0.29 21.81 19.10
C THR A 143 1.74 21.65 18.71
N GLU A 144 2.63 22.52 19.21
CA GLU A 144 4.08 22.42 18.95
C GLU A 144 4.65 21.07 19.37
N GLU A 145 4.16 20.48 20.45
CA GLU A 145 4.57 19.17 20.94
C GLU A 145 4.18 18.05 19.94
N SER A 146 2.92 18.06 19.49
CA SER A 146 2.40 17.11 18.48
C SER A 146 3.19 17.20 17.18
N PHE A 147 3.49 18.42 16.72
CA PHE A 147 4.31 18.66 15.55
C PHE A 147 5.71 18.05 15.70
N ASN A 148 6.39 18.31 16.83
CA ASN A 148 7.74 17.81 17.07
C ASN A 148 7.80 16.28 17.08
N ILE A 149 6.83 15.62 17.69
CA ILE A 149 6.72 14.16 17.70
C ILE A 149 6.58 13.64 16.25
N ARG A 150 5.66 14.20 15.48
CA ARG A 150 5.41 13.77 14.09
C ARG A 150 6.59 14.04 13.17
N TYR A 151 7.23 15.21 13.30
CA TYR A 151 8.39 15.54 12.49
C TYR A 151 9.56 14.61 12.77
N ASN A 152 9.85 14.34 14.05
CA ASN A 152 10.90 13.39 14.42
C ASN A 152 10.61 11.97 13.97
N THR A 153 9.36 11.54 14.03
CA THR A 153 8.92 10.24 13.47
C THR A 153 9.16 10.20 11.96
N ALA A 154 8.73 11.23 11.24
CA ALA A 154 8.92 11.30 9.80
C ALA A 154 10.40 11.27 9.37
N LEU A 155 11.31 11.91 10.15
CA LEU A 155 12.75 11.81 9.89
C LEU A 155 13.29 10.38 10.07
N LYS A 156 12.81 9.64 11.08
CA LYS A 156 13.16 8.23 11.27
C LYS A 156 12.61 7.35 10.13
N GLU A 157 11.40 7.63 9.68
CA GLU A 157 10.78 6.96 8.53
C GLU A 157 11.57 7.21 7.24
N MET A 158 12.02 8.44 6.98
CA MET A 158 12.87 8.78 5.83
C MET A 158 14.16 7.97 5.79
N ALA A 159 14.75 7.66 6.92
CA ALA A 159 15.96 6.84 7.01
C ALA A 159 15.74 5.39 6.56
N LYS A 160 14.49 4.94 6.43
CA LYS A 160 14.15 3.60 5.93
C LYS A 160 14.05 3.52 4.40
N ALA A 161 14.15 4.62 3.68
CA ALA A 161 14.07 4.66 2.22
C ALA A 161 15.00 3.65 1.50
N PRO A 162 16.24 3.36 1.96
CA PRO A 162 17.11 2.36 1.33
C PRO A 162 16.56 0.91 1.33
N GLN A 163 15.51 0.62 2.09
CA GLN A 163 14.88 -0.70 2.15
C GLN A 163 13.84 -0.93 1.05
N TYR A 164 13.55 0.09 0.24
CA TYR A 164 12.55 0.05 -0.81
C TYR A 164 13.18 -0.18 -2.19
N ASP A 165 12.42 -0.80 -3.10
CA ASP A 165 12.87 -1.03 -4.45
C ASP A 165 12.98 0.28 -5.24
N TYR A 166 12.08 1.25 -4.95
CA TYR A 166 12.03 2.55 -5.61
C TYR A 166 11.80 3.68 -4.62
N VAL A 167 12.50 4.80 -4.85
CA VAL A 167 12.30 6.04 -4.11
C VAL A 167 11.92 7.12 -5.11
N VAL A 168 10.77 7.77 -4.91
CA VAL A 168 10.27 8.83 -5.80
C VAL A 168 10.11 10.11 -5.02
N ILE A 169 10.77 11.18 -5.48
CA ILE A 169 10.71 12.49 -4.83
C ILE A 169 9.42 13.20 -5.25
N ASN A 170 8.61 13.59 -4.26
CA ASN A 170 7.39 14.35 -4.48
C ASN A 170 7.65 15.86 -4.28
N ASP A 171 8.31 16.46 -5.26
CA ASP A 171 8.42 17.91 -5.38
C ASP A 171 7.21 18.48 -6.16
N ASN A 172 6.95 17.94 -7.34
CA ASN A 172 5.77 18.16 -8.13
C ASN A 172 4.92 16.89 -8.18
N VAL A 173 3.64 17.02 -7.83
CA VAL A 173 2.74 15.86 -7.69
C VAL A 173 2.48 15.16 -9.02
N ASP A 174 2.37 15.91 -10.13
CA ASP A 174 2.10 15.35 -11.45
C ASP A 174 3.30 14.55 -11.97
N LEU A 175 4.51 15.10 -11.84
CA LEU A 175 5.76 14.40 -12.20
C LEU A 175 6.01 13.19 -11.29
N CYS A 176 5.72 13.31 -10.00
CA CYS A 176 5.81 12.19 -9.07
C CYS A 176 4.86 11.05 -9.49
N ALA A 177 3.61 11.37 -9.80
CA ALA A 177 2.63 10.40 -10.28
C ALA A 177 3.06 9.75 -11.61
N GLU A 178 3.59 10.53 -12.56
CA GLU A 178 4.13 10.01 -13.82
C GLU A 178 5.28 9.03 -13.60
N THR A 179 6.21 9.37 -12.72
CA THR A 179 7.33 8.51 -12.36
C THR A 179 6.82 7.18 -11.77
N VAL A 180 5.87 7.24 -10.84
CA VAL A 180 5.25 6.03 -10.26
C VAL A 180 4.54 5.22 -11.34
N CYS A 181 3.78 5.85 -12.24
CA CYS A 181 3.15 5.17 -13.37
C CYS A 181 4.17 4.46 -14.26
N GLY A 182 5.31 5.11 -14.55
CA GLY A 182 6.42 4.52 -15.28
C GLY A 182 6.98 3.27 -14.59
N ILE A 183 7.19 3.32 -13.29
CA ILE A 183 7.62 2.18 -12.47
C ILE A 183 6.61 1.03 -12.57
N LEU A 184 5.32 1.31 -12.38
CA LEU A 184 4.26 0.31 -12.44
C LEU A 184 4.21 -0.36 -13.82
N ASN A 185 4.39 0.39 -14.90
CA ASN A 185 4.43 -0.15 -16.26
C ASN A 185 5.65 -1.04 -16.48
N ALA A 186 6.83 -0.61 -16.05
CA ALA A 186 8.05 -1.41 -16.13
C ALA A 186 7.93 -2.71 -15.33
N GLU A 187 7.38 -2.63 -14.12
CA GLU A 187 7.17 -3.80 -13.27
C GLU A 187 6.19 -4.81 -13.89
N LYS A 188 5.14 -4.36 -14.58
CA LYS A 188 4.20 -5.25 -15.29
C LYS A 188 4.88 -6.06 -16.39
N THR A 189 5.95 -5.55 -17.01
CA THR A 189 6.66 -6.18 -18.13
C THR A 189 7.91 -6.95 -17.71
N LYS A 190 8.21 -7.04 -16.41
CA LYS A 190 9.29 -7.92 -15.94
C LYS A 190 9.05 -9.37 -16.37
N TYR A 191 10.11 -10.06 -16.79
CA TYR A 191 10.05 -11.47 -17.22
C TYR A 191 9.27 -12.36 -16.28
N LEU A 192 9.51 -12.23 -14.97
CA LEU A 192 8.80 -12.98 -13.94
C LEU A 192 7.26 -12.88 -14.03
N ARG A 193 6.73 -11.74 -14.50
CA ARG A 193 5.28 -11.53 -14.65
C ARG A 193 4.78 -11.93 -16.04
N MET A 194 5.67 -11.92 -17.03
CA MET A 194 5.37 -12.26 -18.42
C MET A 194 5.59 -13.74 -18.72
N GLN A 195 6.23 -14.49 -17.80
CA GLN A 195 6.68 -15.87 -18.03
C GLN A 195 5.54 -16.76 -18.54
N THR A 196 4.39 -16.76 -17.87
CA THR A 196 3.24 -17.58 -18.29
C THR A 196 2.80 -17.28 -19.73
N ILE A 197 2.78 -16.01 -20.11
CA ILE A 197 2.43 -15.58 -21.47
C ILE A 197 3.46 -16.07 -22.46
N ILE A 198 4.74 -15.94 -22.13
CA ILE A 198 5.85 -16.36 -22.98
C ILE A 198 5.80 -17.88 -23.18
N ASP A 199 5.60 -18.64 -22.09
CA ASP A 199 5.49 -20.10 -22.13
C ASP A 199 4.28 -20.56 -22.97
N GLU A 200 3.15 -19.88 -22.87
CA GLU A 200 1.97 -20.16 -23.71
C GLU A 200 2.21 -19.85 -25.19
N ILE A 201 3.02 -18.85 -25.53
CA ILE A 201 3.37 -18.54 -26.91
C ILE A 201 4.36 -19.57 -27.48
N LEU A 202 5.34 -20.00 -26.68
CA LEU A 202 6.37 -20.93 -27.11
C LEU A 202 5.86 -22.38 -27.24
N ASN A 203 4.81 -22.74 -26.48
CA ASN A 203 4.24 -24.11 -26.49
C ASN A 203 3.05 -24.27 -27.46
N LYS A 204 2.77 -23.28 -28.28
CA LYS A 204 1.79 -23.31 -29.38
C LYS A 204 2.47 -23.43 -30.72
#